data_e4c8f8ee3dbc6d8c96aa8a25c6dc6c3e
#
_entry.id   e4c8f8ee3dbc6d8c96aa8a25c6dc6c3e
#
_cell.length_a   1.000
_cell.length_b   1.000
_cell.length_c   1.000
_cell.angle_alpha   90.00
_cell.angle_beta   90.00
_cell.angle_gamma   90.00
#
_symmetry.space_group_name_H-M   'P 1'
#
loop_
_entity.id
_entity.type
_entity.pdbx_description
1 polymer ?
#
loop_
_entity_poly.entity_id
_entity_poly.type
_entity_poly.pdbx_seq_one_letter_code
_entity_poly.pdbx_strand_id
1 'polypeptide(L)'
;ALGHGVEAAYKAVMKPTEGTILTVAREAAEVGKTAAAANNDPIAVWEAICAEAEASLARTPDLLPQLKKAGVVDAGGKGFCIIIEAMLDVFNGGAIVAGDTVAAPAKQTQKSTVGSFDEEITFTYCTEFIVGRDPKCTLDPLSLRAYLESIGDCVVVVDDEEIIKVHVHTNNPGKAMEEALKYGQFETVKVENMRIQHENAGWVEE
;
A
#
# COMPACT_ATOMS: atom_id res chain seq x y z
N ALA A 1 -1.80 16.02 -14.32
CA ALA A 1 -0.73 15.36 -13.54
C ALA A 1 -1.31 14.25 -12.66
N LEU A 2 -2.21 14.54 -11.70
CA LEU A 2 -2.73 13.55 -10.74
C LEU A 2 -3.38 12.34 -11.44
N GLY A 3 -4.22 12.56 -12.47
CA GLY A 3 -4.84 11.48 -13.25
C GLY A 3 -3.84 10.53 -13.91
N HIS A 4 -2.73 11.06 -14.45
CA HIS A 4 -1.69 10.20 -15.01
C HIS A 4 -0.96 9.37 -13.93
N GLY A 5 -0.79 9.94 -12.72
CA GLY A 5 -0.26 9.19 -11.57
C GLY A 5 -1.17 8.02 -11.18
N VAL A 6 -2.48 8.26 -11.18
CA VAL A 6 -3.48 7.21 -10.93
C VAL A 6 -3.43 6.12 -11.99
N GLU A 7 -3.40 6.47 -13.27
CA GLU A 7 -3.27 5.50 -14.37
C GLU A 7 -2.00 4.65 -14.24
N ALA A 8 -0.87 5.27 -13.89
CA ALA A 8 0.39 4.58 -13.67
C ALA A 8 0.29 3.63 -12.47
N ALA A 9 -0.31 4.07 -11.36
CA ALA A 9 -0.50 3.24 -10.16
C ALA A 9 -1.38 2.01 -10.44
N TYR A 10 -2.50 2.19 -11.16
CA TYR A 10 -3.36 1.06 -11.55
C TYR A 10 -2.66 0.08 -12.49
N LYS A 11 -1.80 0.56 -13.38
CA LYS A 11 -1.01 -0.32 -14.27
C LYS A 11 0.08 -1.09 -13.54
N ALA A 12 0.69 -0.49 -12.52
CA ALA A 12 1.74 -1.12 -11.72
C ALA A 12 1.21 -2.27 -10.84
N VAL A 13 -0.09 -2.24 -10.50
CA VAL A 13 -0.70 -3.27 -9.64
C VAL A 13 -1.45 -4.28 -10.51
N MET A 14 -0.99 -5.53 -10.56
CA MET A 14 -1.59 -6.58 -11.38
C MET A 14 -3.06 -6.87 -11.08
N LYS A 15 -3.49 -6.67 -9.82
CA LYS A 15 -4.87 -6.82 -9.37
C LYS A 15 -5.26 -5.65 -8.48
N PRO A 16 -5.65 -4.50 -9.05
CA PRO A 16 -6.10 -3.36 -8.29
C PRO A 16 -7.28 -3.74 -7.38
N THR A 17 -7.19 -3.33 -6.12
CA THR A 17 -8.23 -3.60 -5.13
C THR A 17 -8.91 -2.28 -4.76
N GLU A 18 -10.23 -2.21 -4.90
CA GLU A 18 -11.02 -1.06 -4.48
C GLU A 18 -11.12 -1.00 -2.94
N GLY A 19 -11.33 0.21 -2.41
CA GLY A 19 -11.28 0.46 -0.97
C GLY A 19 -9.86 0.67 -0.43
N THR A 20 -8.90 0.95 -1.31
CA THR A 20 -7.49 1.23 -0.97
C THR A 20 -7.08 2.63 -1.42
N ILE A 21 -5.82 3.01 -1.20
CA ILE A 21 -5.22 4.24 -1.73
C ILE A 21 -5.52 4.46 -3.22
N LEU A 22 -5.64 3.38 -4.01
CA LEU A 22 -5.95 3.48 -5.44
C LEU A 22 -7.32 4.12 -5.67
N THR A 23 -8.34 3.69 -4.91
CA THR A 23 -9.68 4.27 -4.97
C THR A 23 -9.67 5.73 -4.56
N VAL A 24 -9.03 6.04 -3.42
CA VAL A 24 -8.95 7.41 -2.89
C VAL A 24 -8.28 8.35 -3.90
N ALA A 25 -7.15 7.94 -4.46
CA ALA A 25 -6.43 8.75 -5.45
C ALA A 25 -7.23 8.92 -6.75
N ARG A 26 -7.92 7.88 -7.21
CA ARG A 26 -8.76 7.93 -8.42
C ARG A 26 -9.94 8.91 -8.26
N GLU A 27 -10.70 8.77 -7.19
CA GLU A 27 -11.87 9.62 -6.94
C GLU A 27 -11.47 11.09 -6.75
N ALA A 28 -10.41 11.35 -5.99
CA ALA A 28 -9.83 12.68 -5.84
C ALA A 28 -9.36 13.28 -7.17
N ALA A 29 -8.74 12.47 -8.05
CA ALA A 29 -8.30 12.93 -9.36
C ALA A 29 -9.47 13.26 -10.31
N GLU A 30 -10.57 12.50 -10.25
CA GLU A 30 -11.78 12.73 -11.03
C GLU A 30 -12.46 14.07 -10.65
N VAL A 31 -12.59 14.31 -9.34
CA VAL A 31 -13.12 15.59 -8.83
C VAL A 31 -12.18 16.74 -9.19
N GLY A 32 -10.87 16.57 -9.02
CA GLY A 32 -9.88 17.57 -9.40
C GLY A 32 -9.95 17.95 -10.90
N LYS A 33 -10.17 16.98 -11.78
CA LYS A 33 -10.36 17.20 -13.21
C LYS A 33 -11.63 18.03 -13.48
N THR A 34 -12.71 17.73 -12.80
CA THR A 34 -13.98 18.45 -12.92
C THR A 34 -13.87 19.88 -12.39
N ALA A 35 -13.25 20.04 -11.20
CA ALA A 35 -13.02 21.35 -10.60
C ALA A 35 -12.12 22.24 -11.49
N ALA A 36 -11.05 21.68 -12.05
CA ALA A 36 -10.14 22.39 -12.95
C ALA A 36 -10.82 22.82 -14.28
N ALA A 37 -11.83 22.10 -14.73
CA ALA A 37 -12.62 22.51 -15.90
C ALA A 37 -13.56 23.68 -15.59
N ALA A 38 -13.98 23.84 -14.33
CA ALA A 38 -14.92 24.86 -13.88
C ALA A 38 -14.22 26.11 -13.31
N ASN A 39 -13.00 25.99 -12.81
CA ASN A 39 -12.27 27.05 -12.11
C ASN A 39 -10.77 27.03 -12.47
N ASN A 40 -10.20 28.21 -12.72
CA ASN A 40 -8.77 28.39 -13.01
C ASN A 40 -7.92 28.65 -11.75
N ASP A 41 -8.55 28.72 -10.55
CA ASP A 41 -7.82 28.88 -9.31
C ASP A 41 -7.24 27.52 -8.86
N PRO A 42 -5.92 27.36 -8.86
CA PRO A 42 -5.29 26.09 -8.49
C PRO A 42 -5.50 25.73 -7.02
N ILE A 43 -5.68 26.70 -6.12
CA ILE A 43 -5.93 26.46 -4.69
C ILE A 43 -7.33 25.86 -4.52
N ALA A 44 -8.36 26.49 -5.13
CA ALA A 44 -9.72 25.98 -5.06
C ALA A 44 -9.87 24.58 -5.68
N VAL A 45 -9.11 24.28 -6.75
CA VAL A 45 -9.05 22.92 -7.34
C VAL A 45 -8.42 21.94 -6.35
N TRP A 46 -7.33 22.34 -5.67
CA TRP A 46 -6.66 21.48 -4.73
C TRP A 46 -7.48 21.23 -3.46
N GLU A 47 -8.21 22.23 -2.98
CA GLU A 47 -9.20 22.08 -1.90
C GLU A 47 -10.27 21.04 -2.24
N ALA A 48 -10.80 21.08 -3.47
CA ALA A 48 -11.76 20.08 -3.93
C ALA A 48 -11.17 18.66 -3.98
N ILE A 49 -9.90 18.52 -4.39
CA ILE A 49 -9.17 17.25 -4.38
C ILE A 49 -9.03 16.71 -2.94
N CYS A 50 -8.62 17.54 -1.99
CA CYS A 50 -8.45 17.15 -0.58
C CYS A 50 -9.80 16.74 0.03
N ALA A 51 -10.85 17.51 -0.20
CA ALA A 51 -12.19 17.21 0.31
C ALA A 51 -12.72 15.86 -0.19
N GLU A 52 -12.56 15.56 -1.49
CA GLU A 52 -12.99 14.27 -2.03
C GLU A 52 -12.09 13.12 -1.54
N ALA A 53 -10.79 13.33 -1.43
CA ALA A 53 -9.88 12.30 -0.90
C ALA A 53 -10.29 11.87 0.52
N GLU A 54 -10.63 12.81 1.40
CA GLU A 54 -11.12 12.49 2.75
C GLU A 54 -12.48 11.78 2.72
N ALA A 55 -13.40 12.23 1.88
CA ALA A 55 -14.71 11.60 1.72
C ALA A 55 -14.57 10.16 1.17
N SER A 56 -13.70 9.95 0.20
CA SER A 56 -13.38 8.63 -0.36
C SER A 56 -12.71 7.73 0.69
N LEU A 57 -11.77 8.26 1.45
CA LEU A 57 -11.11 7.55 2.55
C LEU A 57 -12.13 7.01 3.56
N ALA A 58 -13.08 7.83 3.96
CA ALA A 58 -14.14 7.44 4.89
C ALA A 58 -15.01 6.30 4.36
N ARG A 59 -15.13 6.15 3.04
CA ARG A 59 -15.89 5.08 2.37
C ARG A 59 -15.10 3.78 2.18
N THR A 60 -13.78 3.77 2.38
CA THR A 60 -12.93 2.57 2.16
C THR A 60 -13.41 1.34 2.93
N PRO A 61 -13.93 1.42 4.19
CA PRO A 61 -14.46 0.24 4.88
C PRO A 61 -15.71 -0.36 4.21
N ASP A 62 -16.47 0.42 3.47
CA ASP A 62 -17.66 -0.10 2.78
C ASP A 62 -17.29 -0.85 1.49
N LEU A 63 -16.12 -0.56 0.92
CA LEU A 63 -15.60 -1.19 -0.29
C LEU A 63 -14.74 -2.42 0.01
N LEU A 64 -14.06 -2.44 1.18
CA LEU A 64 -13.14 -3.51 1.56
C LEU A 64 -13.57 -4.13 2.90
N PRO A 65 -14.17 -5.33 2.88
CA PRO A 65 -14.75 -5.97 4.08
C PRO A 65 -13.77 -6.14 5.25
N GLN A 66 -12.47 -6.34 4.97
CA GLN A 66 -11.43 -6.45 5.99
C GLN A 66 -11.30 -5.15 6.82
N LEU A 67 -11.38 -3.99 6.16
CA LEU A 67 -11.34 -2.68 6.82
C LEU A 67 -12.60 -2.48 7.69
N LYS A 68 -13.76 -2.89 7.16
CA LYS A 68 -15.02 -2.81 7.91
C LYS A 68 -14.99 -3.69 9.16
N LYS A 69 -14.49 -4.91 9.05
CA LYS A 69 -14.34 -5.85 10.17
C LYS A 69 -13.38 -5.29 11.23
N ALA A 70 -12.28 -4.66 10.79
CA ALA A 70 -11.30 -4.04 11.67
C ALA A 70 -11.73 -2.69 12.26
N GLY A 71 -12.80 -2.07 11.75
CA GLY A 71 -13.27 -0.76 12.17
C GLY A 71 -12.30 0.38 11.83
N VAL A 72 -11.52 0.23 10.75
CA VAL A 72 -10.49 1.18 10.32
C VAL A 72 -10.67 1.58 8.86
N VAL A 73 -10.09 2.73 8.49
CA VAL A 73 -9.95 3.15 7.09
C VAL A 73 -8.65 2.62 6.48
N ASP A 74 -8.52 2.70 5.16
CA ASP A 74 -7.28 2.31 4.48
C ASP A 74 -6.09 3.20 4.91
N ALA A 75 -5.03 2.55 5.41
CA ALA A 75 -3.85 3.26 5.90
C ALA A 75 -3.07 3.99 4.79
N GLY A 76 -3.01 3.39 3.58
CA GLY A 76 -2.40 4.01 2.41
C GLY A 76 -3.18 5.24 1.96
N GLY A 77 -4.51 5.14 1.90
CA GLY A 77 -5.40 6.27 1.61
C GLY A 77 -5.27 7.38 2.63
N LYS A 78 -5.17 7.06 3.92
CA LYS A 78 -4.93 8.08 4.96
C LYS A 78 -3.59 8.78 4.79
N GLY A 79 -2.53 8.03 4.48
CA GLY A 79 -1.21 8.60 4.18
C GLY A 79 -1.26 9.54 2.96
N PHE A 80 -1.99 9.16 1.92
CA PHE A 80 -2.20 10.01 0.73
C PHE A 80 -2.92 11.32 1.09
N CYS A 81 -3.99 11.27 1.89
CA CYS A 81 -4.70 12.48 2.36
C CYS A 81 -3.75 13.42 3.10
N ILE A 82 -2.95 12.91 4.05
CA ILE A 82 -1.98 13.72 4.80
C ILE A 82 -1.00 14.44 3.87
N ILE A 83 -0.52 13.76 2.82
CA ILE A 83 0.43 14.35 1.86
C ILE A 83 -0.24 15.49 1.08
N ILE A 84 -1.43 15.27 0.53
CA ILE A 84 -2.09 16.30 -0.29
C ILE A 84 -2.59 17.48 0.54
N GLU A 85 -3.00 17.26 1.80
CA GLU A 85 -3.34 18.31 2.75
C GLU A 85 -2.12 19.17 3.11
N ALA A 86 -0.96 18.55 3.39
CA ALA A 86 0.28 19.28 3.63
C ALA A 86 0.70 20.12 2.42
N MET A 87 0.45 19.65 1.19
CA MET A 87 0.65 20.44 -0.02
C MET A 87 -0.30 21.64 -0.06
N LEU A 88 -1.57 21.48 0.31
CA LEU A 88 -2.53 22.57 0.40
C LEU A 88 -2.12 23.63 1.41
N ASP A 89 -1.62 23.21 2.57
CA ASP A 89 -1.11 24.14 3.58
C ASP A 89 0.02 25.01 3.03
N VAL A 90 0.94 24.44 2.27
CA VAL A 90 2.03 25.18 1.61
C VAL A 90 1.48 26.15 0.56
N PHE A 91 0.49 25.74 -0.24
CA PHE A 91 -0.16 26.62 -1.22
C PHE A 91 -0.86 27.82 -0.55
N ASN A 92 -1.38 27.63 0.65
CA ASN A 92 -2.00 28.69 1.47
C ASN A 92 -0.98 29.55 2.26
N GLY A 93 0.34 29.37 1.99
CA GLY A 93 1.40 30.14 2.63
C GLY A 93 1.93 29.54 3.94
N GLY A 94 1.61 28.29 4.23
CA GLY A 94 2.20 27.53 5.33
C GLY A 94 3.70 27.32 5.15
N ALA A 95 4.41 27.15 6.27
CA ALA A 95 5.85 26.96 6.25
C ALA A 95 6.23 25.56 5.76
N ILE A 96 7.20 25.49 4.85
CA ILE A 96 7.85 24.21 4.51
C ILE A 96 8.72 23.82 5.70
N VAL A 97 8.45 22.66 6.30
CA VAL A 97 9.30 22.10 7.36
C VAL A 97 10.63 21.67 6.73
N ALA A 98 11.71 22.37 7.06
CA ALA A 98 13.05 21.98 6.62
C ALA A 98 13.41 20.61 7.21
N GLY A 99 13.95 19.71 6.37
CA GLY A 99 14.23 18.32 6.75
C GLY A 99 15.20 18.08 7.91
N ASP A 100 15.90 19.13 8.38
CA ASP A 100 16.86 19.06 9.48
C ASP A 100 16.21 18.94 10.88
N THR A 101 14.88 19.05 10.97
CA THR A 101 14.12 18.90 12.23
C THR A 101 13.39 17.59 12.38
N VAL A 102 13.61 16.64 11.50
CA VAL A 102 13.13 15.27 11.73
C VAL A 102 14.02 14.66 12.80
N ALA A 103 13.71 14.92 14.07
CA ALA A 103 14.18 14.07 15.15
C ALA A 103 13.89 12.63 14.71
N ALA A 104 14.92 11.77 14.80
CA ALA A 104 14.76 10.36 14.54
C ALA A 104 13.45 9.91 15.18
N PRO A 105 12.58 9.16 14.48
CA PRO A 105 11.31 8.77 15.05
C PRO A 105 11.61 8.12 16.39
N ALA A 106 11.20 8.80 17.47
CA ALA A 106 11.12 8.14 18.76
C ALA A 106 10.41 6.83 18.43
N LYS A 107 10.94 5.68 18.88
CA LYS A 107 10.25 4.40 18.84
C LYS A 107 8.91 4.61 19.51
N GLN A 108 7.95 5.14 18.77
CA GLN A 108 6.57 5.00 19.12
C GLN A 108 6.35 3.50 18.95
N THR A 109 6.32 2.80 20.06
CA THR A 109 5.56 1.59 20.17
C THR A 109 4.15 1.99 19.71
N GLN A 110 3.90 1.85 18.41
CA GLN A 110 2.55 1.86 17.90
C GLN A 110 1.90 0.70 18.66
N LYS A 111 1.08 1.05 19.64
CA LYS A 111 -0.01 0.18 20.03
C LYS A 111 -0.80 -0.01 18.74
N SER A 112 -0.45 -1.06 18.01
CA SER A 112 -1.35 -1.61 17.02
C SER A 112 -2.58 -1.96 17.84
N THR A 113 -3.64 -1.16 17.72
CA THR A 113 -4.99 -1.59 18.01
C THR A 113 -5.33 -2.66 16.97
N VAL A 114 -4.62 -3.78 17.06
CA VAL A 114 -5.04 -5.01 16.44
C VAL A 114 -6.26 -5.39 17.25
N GLY A 115 -7.44 -5.06 16.72
CA GLY A 115 -8.67 -5.68 17.17
C GLY A 115 -8.38 -7.18 17.20
N SER A 116 -8.82 -7.86 18.24
CA SER A 116 -8.68 -9.30 18.43
C SER A 116 -9.20 -10.01 17.18
N PHE A 117 -8.32 -10.20 16.22
CA PHE A 117 -8.58 -11.08 15.09
C PHE A 117 -8.37 -12.50 15.60
N ASP A 118 -9.45 -13.13 16.02
CA ASP A 118 -9.56 -14.58 16.20
C ASP A 118 -9.62 -15.26 14.80
N GLU A 119 -8.80 -14.79 13.85
CA GLU A 119 -8.59 -15.50 12.59
C GLU A 119 -7.40 -16.42 12.79
N GLU A 120 -7.67 -17.72 12.73
CA GLU A 120 -6.64 -18.75 12.71
C GLU A 120 -5.63 -18.43 11.60
N ILE A 121 -4.38 -18.12 11.99
CA ILE A 121 -3.30 -17.80 11.04
C ILE A 121 -3.03 -19.08 10.23
N THR A 122 -3.61 -19.16 9.04
CA THR A 122 -3.50 -20.30 8.13
C THR A 122 -2.07 -20.43 7.58
N PHE A 123 -1.48 -19.30 7.20
CA PHE A 123 -0.12 -19.22 6.69
C PHE A 123 0.77 -18.47 7.68
N THR A 124 1.84 -19.13 8.10
CA THR A 124 2.68 -18.69 9.22
C THR A 124 3.61 -17.52 8.88
N TYR A 125 4.11 -17.48 7.65
CA TYR A 125 5.18 -16.56 7.28
C TYR A 125 4.70 -15.47 6.33
N CYS A 126 4.83 -14.21 6.75
CA CYS A 126 4.83 -13.06 5.86
C CYS A 126 6.19 -13.02 5.14
N THR A 127 6.16 -13.15 3.82
CA THR A 127 7.34 -13.25 2.98
C THR A 127 7.32 -12.13 1.96
N GLU A 128 8.32 -11.26 2.02
CA GLU A 128 8.49 -10.13 1.12
C GLU A 128 9.84 -10.21 0.45
N PHE A 129 9.89 -9.95 -0.85
CA PHE A 129 11.15 -9.85 -1.56
C PHE A 129 11.06 -8.95 -2.79
N ILE A 130 12.22 -8.44 -3.20
CA ILE A 130 12.41 -7.71 -4.46
C ILE A 130 13.38 -8.51 -5.31
N VAL A 131 12.97 -8.83 -6.53
CA VAL A 131 13.78 -9.48 -7.55
C VAL A 131 14.18 -8.44 -8.58
N GLY A 132 15.49 -8.19 -8.76
CA GLY A 132 16.02 -7.49 -9.91
C GLY A 132 15.88 -8.39 -11.14
N ARG A 133 15.16 -7.94 -12.16
CA ARG A 133 14.83 -8.75 -13.34
C ARG A 133 16.07 -9.07 -14.17
N ASP A 134 16.20 -10.33 -14.58
CA ASP A 134 17.15 -10.66 -15.63
C ASP A 134 16.61 -10.17 -16.98
N PRO A 135 17.31 -9.27 -17.70
CA PRO A 135 16.89 -8.79 -19.02
C PRO A 135 16.67 -9.90 -20.07
N LYS A 136 17.22 -11.09 -19.82
CA LYS A 136 17.04 -12.27 -20.68
C LYS A 136 15.85 -13.13 -20.27
N CYS A 137 15.24 -12.86 -19.11
CA CYS A 137 14.06 -13.61 -18.64
C CYS A 137 12.84 -13.22 -19.47
N THR A 138 12.22 -14.21 -20.08
CA THR A 138 10.98 -14.05 -20.88
C THR A 138 9.74 -14.56 -20.15
N LEU A 139 9.89 -14.96 -18.88
CA LEU A 139 8.78 -15.45 -18.09
C LEU A 139 7.83 -14.31 -17.72
N ASP A 140 6.53 -14.60 -17.82
CA ASP A 140 5.50 -13.66 -17.45
C ASP A 140 5.35 -13.62 -15.91
N PRO A 141 5.46 -12.45 -15.25
CA PRO A 141 5.23 -12.29 -13.82
C PRO A 141 3.84 -12.73 -13.35
N LEU A 142 2.85 -12.79 -14.23
CA LEU A 142 1.55 -13.41 -13.92
C LEU A 142 1.67 -14.90 -13.55
N SER A 143 2.65 -15.61 -14.13
CA SER A 143 2.92 -17.01 -13.77
C SER A 143 3.49 -17.14 -12.37
N LEU A 144 4.37 -16.22 -11.96
CA LEU A 144 4.86 -16.14 -10.58
C LEU A 144 3.70 -15.90 -9.61
N ARG A 145 2.84 -14.94 -9.91
CA ARG A 145 1.66 -14.65 -9.11
C ARG A 145 0.77 -15.88 -8.94
N ALA A 146 0.41 -16.56 -10.05
CA ALA A 146 -0.44 -17.74 -10.02
C ALA A 146 0.18 -18.87 -9.18
N TYR A 147 1.51 -19.05 -9.25
CA TYR A 147 2.21 -19.98 -8.41
C TYR A 147 2.12 -19.62 -6.93
N LEU A 148 2.36 -18.36 -6.57
CA LEU A 148 2.29 -17.88 -5.20
C LEU A 148 0.88 -18.02 -4.62
N GLU A 149 -0.17 -17.75 -5.41
CA GLU A 149 -1.57 -17.96 -5.02
C GLU A 149 -1.89 -19.45 -4.77
N SER A 150 -1.12 -20.37 -5.35
CA SER A 150 -1.29 -21.81 -5.10
C SER A 150 -0.66 -22.30 -3.79
N ILE A 151 0.28 -21.53 -3.20
CA ILE A 151 1.02 -21.92 -1.99
C ILE A 151 0.81 -20.97 -0.80
N GLY A 152 -0.02 -19.93 -0.96
CA GLY A 152 -0.24 -18.92 0.05
C GLY A 152 -1.45 -18.03 -0.21
N ASP A 153 -1.64 -17.05 0.65
CA ASP A 153 -2.64 -15.99 0.50
C ASP A 153 -2.02 -14.59 0.58
N CYS A 154 -2.86 -13.54 0.58
CA CYS A 154 -2.44 -12.14 0.60
C CYS A 154 -1.36 -11.80 -0.46
N VAL A 155 -1.45 -12.45 -1.62
CA VAL A 155 -0.45 -12.33 -2.68
C VAL A 155 -0.54 -10.97 -3.36
N VAL A 156 0.53 -10.18 -3.25
CA VAL A 156 0.74 -8.94 -4.00
C VAL A 156 2.00 -9.10 -4.85
N VAL A 157 1.85 -8.93 -6.14
CA VAL A 157 2.98 -8.89 -7.08
C VAL A 157 2.91 -7.57 -7.83
N VAL A 158 3.95 -6.76 -7.72
CA VAL A 158 4.13 -5.52 -8.47
C VAL A 158 5.26 -5.74 -9.45
N ASP A 159 4.95 -5.59 -10.72
CA ASP A 159 5.89 -5.78 -11.83
C ASP A 159 6.26 -4.44 -12.42
N ASP A 160 7.56 -4.17 -12.50
CA ASP A 160 8.16 -3.00 -13.13
C ASP A 160 9.21 -3.46 -14.14
N GLU A 161 9.74 -2.54 -14.96
CA GLU A 161 10.73 -2.85 -15.98
C GLU A 161 12.01 -3.46 -15.40
N GLU A 162 12.43 -2.99 -14.22
CA GLU A 162 13.70 -3.38 -13.58
C GLU A 162 13.52 -4.41 -12.44
N ILE A 163 12.38 -4.39 -11.75
CA ILE A 163 12.17 -5.19 -10.55
C ILE A 163 10.80 -5.87 -10.53
N ILE A 164 10.71 -6.96 -9.76
CA ILE A 164 9.44 -7.56 -9.32
C ILE A 164 9.42 -7.53 -7.80
N LYS A 165 8.45 -6.82 -7.23
CA LYS A 165 8.23 -6.81 -5.78
C LYS A 165 7.10 -7.77 -5.42
N VAL A 166 7.35 -8.61 -4.42
CA VAL A 166 6.41 -9.63 -3.96
C VAL A 166 6.14 -9.49 -2.47
N HIS A 167 4.88 -9.68 -2.11
CA HIS A 167 4.42 -9.97 -0.76
C HIS A 167 3.50 -11.18 -0.81
N VAL A 168 3.71 -12.15 0.07
CA VAL A 168 2.88 -13.36 0.18
C VAL A 168 2.91 -13.90 1.61
N HIS A 169 1.74 -14.35 2.10
CA HIS A 169 1.67 -15.17 3.31
C HIS A 169 1.70 -16.64 2.92
N THR A 170 2.68 -17.40 3.40
CA THR A 170 2.86 -18.81 3.04
C THR A 170 3.47 -19.63 4.18
N ASN A 171 3.26 -20.94 4.18
CA ASN A 171 3.99 -21.86 5.03
C ASN A 171 5.31 -22.36 4.40
N ASN A 172 5.56 -21.99 3.14
CA ASN A 172 6.71 -22.44 2.35
C ASN A 172 7.48 -21.26 1.75
N PRO A 173 8.07 -20.34 2.55
CA PRO A 173 8.80 -19.18 2.04
C PRO A 173 9.93 -19.57 1.09
N GLY A 174 10.62 -20.69 1.35
CA GLY A 174 11.67 -21.21 0.49
C GLY A 174 11.21 -21.52 -0.92
N LYS A 175 10.00 -22.11 -1.08
CA LYS A 175 9.43 -22.39 -2.41
C LYS A 175 9.03 -21.13 -3.15
N ALA A 176 8.49 -20.12 -2.44
CA ALA A 176 8.16 -18.83 -3.01
C ALA A 176 9.43 -18.15 -3.57
N MET A 177 10.52 -18.19 -2.81
CA MET A 177 11.82 -17.64 -3.22
C MET A 177 12.45 -18.44 -4.37
N GLU A 178 12.39 -19.77 -4.34
CA GLU A 178 12.94 -20.62 -5.41
C GLU A 178 12.24 -20.33 -6.75
N GLU A 179 10.91 -20.17 -6.76
CA GLU A 179 10.18 -19.81 -7.96
C GLU A 179 10.55 -18.41 -8.47
N ALA A 180 10.70 -17.45 -7.56
CA ALA A 180 11.05 -16.09 -7.89
C ALA A 180 12.44 -15.94 -8.53
N LEU A 181 13.41 -16.78 -8.15
CA LEU A 181 14.75 -16.80 -8.72
C LEU A 181 14.80 -17.13 -10.22
N LYS A 182 13.73 -17.68 -10.78
CA LYS A 182 13.61 -17.88 -12.23
C LYS A 182 13.51 -16.58 -13.02
N TYR A 183 13.14 -15.48 -12.36
CA TYR A 183 12.92 -14.16 -12.95
C TYR A 183 14.15 -13.26 -12.84
N GLY A 184 15.09 -13.56 -11.93
CA GLY A 184 16.28 -12.75 -11.72
C GLY A 184 16.95 -13.03 -10.38
N GLN A 185 17.58 -12.01 -9.80
CA GLN A 185 18.32 -12.12 -8.54
C GLN A 185 17.64 -11.30 -7.44
N PHE A 186 17.70 -11.77 -6.19
CA PHE A 186 17.17 -10.98 -5.08
C PHE A 186 18.02 -9.75 -4.80
N GLU A 187 17.34 -8.62 -4.64
CA GLU A 187 17.89 -7.40 -4.07
C GLU A 187 17.63 -7.34 -2.57
N THR A 188 16.42 -7.73 -2.16
CA THR A 188 16.03 -7.79 -0.75
C THR A 188 15.14 -9.00 -0.49
N VAL A 189 15.26 -9.56 0.73
CA VAL A 189 14.40 -10.63 1.23
C VAL A 189 14.07 -10.35 2.69
N LYS A 190 12.81 -10.47 3.06
CA LYS A 190 12.31 -10.37 4.43
C LYS A 190 11.32 -11.51 4.66
N VAL A 191 11.52 -12.28 5.72
CA VAL A 191 10.60 -13.33 6.15
C VAL A 191 10.34 -13.15 7.64
N GLU A 192 9.07 -12.97 8.00
CA GLU A 192 8.64 -12.79 9.39
C GLU A 192 7.61 -13.84 9.78
N ASN A 193 7.72 -14.35 11.01
CA ASN A 193 6.76 -15.28 11.56
C ASN A 193 5.60 -14.49 12.19
N MET A 194 4.44 -14.51 11.55
CA MET A 194 3.26 -13.77 11.99
C MET A 194 2.66 -14.30 13.29
N ARG A 195 2.83 -15.60 13.59
CA ARG A 195 2.37 -16.18 14.87
C ARG A 195 3.16 -15.60 16.04
N ILE A 196 4.50 -15.50 15.91
CA ILE A 196 5.35 -14.87 16.93
C ILE A 196 5.03 -13.38 17.07
N GLN A 197 4.75 -12.68 15.97
CA GLN A 197 4.34 -11.27 16.02
C GLN A 197 3.02 -11.10 16.76
N HIS A 198 2.06 -11.98 16.51
CA HIS A 198 0.75 -11.97 17.20
C HIS A 198 0.90 -12.29 18.69
N GLU A 199 1.69 -13.29 19.06
CA GLU A 199 1.99 -13.62 20.44
C GLU A 199 2.65 -12.44 21.17
N ASN A 200 3.66 -11.79 20.56
CA ASN A 200 4.35 -10.63 21.14
C ASN A 200 3.47 -9.38 21.24
N ALA A 201 2.45 -9.22 20.41
CA ALA A 201 1.49 -8.12 20.50
C ALA A 201 0.52 -8.30 21.69
N GLY A 202 0.33 -9.52 22.18
CA GLY A 202 -0.47 -9.86 23.37
C GLY A 202 0.27 -9.72 24.70
N TRP A 203 1.58 -9.49 24.72
CA TRP A 203 2.41 -9.43 25.94
C TRP A 203 2.70 -7.99 26.41
N VAL A 204 1.76 -7.08 26.24
CA VAL A 204 1.81 -5.77 26.92
C VAL A 204 0.63 -5.71 27.91
N GLU A 205 0.65 -6.60 28.90
CA GLU A 205 -0.08 -6.47 30.16
C GLU A 205 0.90 -6.74 31.30
N GLU A 206 1.23 -5.70 32.00
CA GLU A 206 1.34 -5.36 33.43
C GLU A 206 2.38 -4.29 33.66
#